data_6ab3225d99b183f8081ffaec4c32cbaf
#
_entry.id   6ab3225d99b183f8081ffaec4c32cbaf
#
_cell.length_a   1.000
_cell.length_b   1.000
_cell.length_c   1.000
_cell.angle_alpha   90.00
_cell.angle_beta   90.00
_cell.angle_gamma   90.00
#
_symmetry.space_group_name_H-M   'P 1'
#
loop_
_entity.id
_entity.type
_entity.pdbx_description
1 polymer ?
#
loop_
_entity_poly.entity_id
_entity_poly.type
_entity_poly.pdbx_seq_one_letter_code
_entity_poly.pdbx_strand_id
1 'polypeptide(L)'
;MSTARWLEYKIDVDPKKPGRRQEVFDLKVIEAAIGAPITHVYSNQIQPGATAGMHYHKVHQVAVWMREGELELTLEDVKTHKREIVVLRPGNKMLLVPTETYHAAANKTDKPALAIMFATSVPRDPADDWH
;
A
#
# COMPACT_ATOMS: atom_id res chain seq x y z
N MET A 1 -2.58 17.96 -9.48
CA MET A 1 -1.90 16.66 -9.52
C MET A 1 -2.46 15.76 -8.44
N SER A 2 -2.81 14.56 -8.77
CA SER A 2 -3.34 13.58 -7.81
C SER A 2 -2.23 13.09 -6.89
N THR A 3 -2.56 12.88 -5.61
CA THR A 3 -1.65 12.23 -4.66
C THR A 3 -1.71 10.70 -4.78
N ALA A 4 -2.78 10.16 -5.37
CA ALA A 4 -2.90 8.73 -5.59
C ALA A 4 -2.21 8.36 -6.90
N ARG A 5 -1.32 7.38 -6.81
CA ARG A 5 -0.63 6.81 -7.97
C ARG A 5 -0.89 5.32 -7.99
N TRP A 6 -1.43 4.83 -9.11
CA TRP A 6 -1.82 3.44 -9.26
C TRP A 6 -0.89 2.71 -10.21
N LEU A 7 -0.50 1.50 -9.83
CA LEU A 7 0.17 0.55 -10.70
C LEU A 7 -0.83 -0.54 -11.06
N GLU A 8 -1.14 -0.65 -12.36
CA GLU A 8 -1.87 -1.81 -12.84
C GLU A 8 -0.97 -3.03 -12.76
N TYR A 9 -1.38 -4.00 -11.95
CA TYR A 9 -0.53 -5.16 -11.66
C TYR A 9 -1.40 -6.41 -11.59
N LYS A 10 -1.23 -7.28 -12.57
CA LYS A 10 -1.97 -8.55 -12.61
C LYS A 10 -1.24 -9.59 -11.79
N ILE A 11 -1.88 -10.11 -10.77
CA ILE A 11 -1.33 -11.19 -9.95
C ILE A 11 -1.34 -12.49 -10.75
N ASP A 12 -0.20 -13.17 -10.78
CA ASP A 12 -0.07 -14.45 -11.44
C ASP A 12 -0.59 -15.55 -10.53
N VAL A 13 -1.61 -16.28 -11.02
CA VAL A 13 -2.23 -17.40 -10.30
C VAL A 13 -2.12 -18.64 -11.18
N ASP A 14 -1.56 -19.73 -10.65
CA ASP A 14 -1.42 -20.97 -11.40
C ASP A 14 -2.77 -21.68 -11.54
N PRO A 15 -3.37 -21.73 -12.75
CA PRO A 15 -4.66 -22.37 -12.95
C PRO A 15 -4.60 -23.90 -12.98
N LYS A 16 -3.39 -24.47 -13.01
CA LYS A 16 -3.19 -25.93 -13.15
C LYS A 16 -3.22 -26.67 -11.82
N LYS A 17 -3.34 -25.96 -10.70
CA LYS A 17 -3.33 -26.53 -9.37
C LYS A 17 -4.66 -26.25 -8.67
N PRO A 18 -5.71 -27.04 -8.90
CA PRO A 18 -7.00 -26.85 -8.24
C PRO A 18 -6.86 -26.90 -6.72
N GLY A 19 -7.58 -26.03 -6.03
CA GLY A 19 -7.52 -25.96 -4.56
C GLY A 19 -6.30 -25.23 -4.02
N ARG A 20 -5.41 -24.72 -4.89
CA ARG A 20 -4.26 -23.92 -4.49
C ARG A 20 -4.33 -22.55 -5.14
N ARG A 21 -4.20 -21.52 -4.34
CA ARG A 21 -3.99 -20.14 -4.83
C ARG A 21 -2.56 -19.74 -4.54
N GLN A 22 -1.82 -19.43 -5.57
CA GLN A 22 -0.47 -18.91 -5.46
C GLN A 22 -0.44 -17.51 -6.08
N GLU A 23 0.06 -16.56 -5.32
CA GLU A 23 0.19 -15.18 -5.76
C GLU A 23 1.67 -14.86 -5.91
N VAL A 24 2.09 -14.54 -7.14
CA VAL A 24 3.48 -14.26 -7.45
C VAL A 24 3.65 -12.77 -7.71
N PHE A 25 4.60 -12.15 -7.01
CA PHE A 25 4.91 -10.74 -7.16
C PHE A 25 6.26 -10.58 -7.84
N ASP A 26 6.29 -9.89 -8.98
CA ASP A 26 7.53 -9.55 -9.66
C ASP A 26 8.05 -8.23 -9.09
N LEU A 27 9.06 -8.31 -8.22
CA LEU A 27 9.59 -7.13 -7.54
C LEU A 27 10.23 -6.15 -8.52
N LYS A 28 10.76 -6.61 -9.64
CA LYS A 28 11.37 -5.72 -10.64
C LYS A 28 10.34 -4.78 -11.27
N VAL A 29 9.14 -5.27 -11.52
CA VAL A 29 8.04 -4.46 -12.05
C VAL A 29 7.64 -3.39 -11.03
N ILE A 30 7.53 -3.78 -9.77
CA ILE A 30 7.14 -2.87 -8.69
C ILE A 30 8.24 -1.83 -8.45
N GLU A 31 9.51 -2.25 -8.42
CA GLU A 31 10.66 -1.36 -8.27
C GLU A 31 10.70 -0.31 -9.39
N ALA A 32 10.45 -0.73 -10.64
CA ALA A 32 10.43 0.19 -11.77
C ALA A 32 9.36 1.27 -11.61
N ALA A 33 8.20 0.90 -11.08
CA ALA A 33 7.09 1.84 -10.85
C ALA A 33 7.38 2.80 -9.70
N ILE A 34 8.02 2.32 -8.63
CA ILE A 34 8.38 3.14 -7.47
C ILE A 34 9.62 4.01 -7.78
N GLY A 35 10.56 3.48 -8.56
CA GLY A 35 11.81 4.15 -8.87
C GLY A 35 12.93 3.90 -7.85
N ALA A 36 12.82 2.83 -7.05
CA ALA A 36 13.81 2.46 -6.04
C ALA A 36 13.75 0.96 -5.75
N PRO A 37 14.84 0.36 -5.25
CA PRO A 37 14.84 -1.05 -4.86
C PRO A 37 13.88 -1.33 -3.70
N ILE A 38 13.24 -2.49 -3.73
CA ILE A 38 12.42 -2.97 -2.62
C ILE A 38 13.31 -3.78 -1.69
N THR A 39 13.35 -3.37 -0.43
CA THR A 39 14.18 -4.02 0.59
C THR A 39 13.37 -4.81 1.60
N HIS A 40 12.08 -4.50 1.75
CA HIS A 40 11.21 -5.13 2.73
C HIS A 40 9.84 -5.42 2.15
N VAL A 41 9.31 -6.60 2.47
CA VAL A 41 7.92 -6.96 2.17
C VAL A 41 7.28 -7.35 3.50
N TYR A 42 6.15 -6.74 3.80
CA TYR A 42 5.44 -7.01 5.05
C TYR A 42 3.93 -6.90 4.85
N SER A 43 3.19 -7.39 5.83
CA SER A 43 1.74 -7.30 5.82
C SER A 43 1.24 -6.48 7.00
N ASN A 44 0.12 -5.78 6.78
CA ASN A 44 -0.62 -5.10 7.84
C ASN A 44 -2.03 -5.64 7.87
N GLN A 45 -2.45 -6.11 9.05
CA GLN A 45 -3.84 -6.47 9.28
C GLN A 45 -4.49 -5.35 10.10
N ILE A 46 -5.57 -4.79 9.58
CA ILE A 46 -6.26 -3.67 10.21
C ILE A 46 -7.67 -4.13 10.59
N GLN A 47 -7.95 -4.13 11.87
CA GLN A 47 -9.24 -4.59 12.40
C GLN A 47 -10.35 -3.59 12.09
N PRO A 48 -11.62 -4.03 12.08
CA PRO A 48 -12.75 -3.13 11.93
C PRO A 48 -12.69 -1.97 12.91
N GLY A 49 -12.90 -0.75 12.42
CA GLY A 49 -12.87 0.47 13.22
C GLY A 49 -11.48 1.04 13.51
N ALA A 50 -10.41 0.32 13.15
CA ALA A 50 -9.04 0.79 13.37
C ALA A 50 -8.56 1.66 12.22
N THR A 51 -7.62 2.55 12.52
CA THR A 51 -6.93 3.38 11.54
C THR A 51 -5.42 3.23 11.75
N ALA A 52 -4.70 2.96 10.66
CA ALA A 52 -3.25 2.88 10.66
C ALA A 52 -2.65 4.07 9.91
N GLY A 53 -1.40 4.39 10.22
CA GLY A 53 -0.68 5.48 9.59
C GLY A 53 -0.88 6.80 10.34
N MET A 54 -1.52 7.77 9.71
CA MET A 54 -1.67 9.15 10.19
C MET A 54 -0.31 9.86 10.26
N HIS A 55 0.51 9.60 9.25
CA HIS A 55 1.87 10.14 9.18
C HIS A 55 2.34 10.21 7.72
N TYR A 56 3.52 10.75 7.52
CA TYR A 56 4.21 10.70 6.23
C TYR A 56 5.68 10.40 6.43
N HIS A 57 6.34 10.01 5.34
CA HIS A 57 7.76 9.66 5.33
C HIS A 57 8.52 10.51 4.32
N LYS A 58 9.80 10.74 4.57
CA LYS A 58 10.69 11.44 3.65
C LYS A 58 11.60 10.48 2.90
N VAL A 59 11.72 9.24 3.36
CA VAL A 59 12.57 8.20 2.76
C VAL A 59 11.75 6.99 2.34
N HIS A 60 10.89 6.50 3.22
CA HIS A 60 10.09 5.29 3.00
C HIS A 60 9.06 5.49 1.90
N GLN A 61 9.08 4.62 0.91
CA GLN A 61 8.05 4.53 -0.12
C GLN A 61 7.49 3.12 -0.12
N VAL A 62 6.24 2.97 -0.51
CA VAL A 62 5.58 1.68 -0.47
C VAL A 62 4.59 1.54 -1.62
N ALA A 63 4.51 0.31 -2.16
CA ALA A 63 3.39 -0.14 -2.98
C ALA A 63 2.49 -1.00 -2.11
N VAL A 64 1.20 -0.74 -2.12
CA VAL A 64 0.21 -1.42 -1.29
C VAL A 64 -0.69 -2.25 -2.18
N TRP A 65 -0.77 -3.54 -1.88
CA TRP A 65 -1.70 -4.46 -2.52
C TRP A 65 -2.66 -5.04 -1.50
N MET A 66 -3.95 -4.98 -1.80
CA MET A 66 -4.98 -5.47 -0.89
C MET A 66 -5.18 -6.96 -1.08
N ARG A 67 -4.85 -7.75 -0.03
CA ARG A 67 -5.03 -9.21 -0.05
C ARG A 67 -6.47 -9.59 0.29
N GLU A 68 -7.03 -8.96 1.32
CA GLU A 68 -8.38 -9.21 1.80
C GLU A 68 -8.97 -7.94 2.39
N GLY A 69 -10.27 -7.79 2.27
CA GLY A 69 -11.00 -6.68 2.87
C GLY A 69 -10.85 -5.39 2.09
N GLU A 70 -11.19 -4.29 2.75
CA GLU A 70 -11.25 -2.98 2.13
C GLU A 70 -10.72 -1.93 3.10
N LEU A 71 -9.94 -0.99 2.58
CA LEU A 71 -9.45 0.15 3.34
C LEU A 71 -9.79 1.44 2.62
N GLU A 72 -10.20 2.45 3.40
CA GLU A 72 -10.33 3.81 2.90
C GLU A 72 -9.05 4.56 3.27
N LEU A 73 -8.33 5.02 2.26
CA LEU A 73 -7.08 5.76 2.46
C LEU A 73 -7.30 7.23 2.20
N THR A 74 -6.86 8.04 3.16
CA THR A 74 -6.71 9.47 2.98
C THR A 74 -5.27 9.76 2.64
N LEU A 75 -5.04 10.43 1.52
CA LEU A 75 -3.71 10.82 1.04
C LEU A 75 -3.66 12.33 0.93
N GLU A 76 -2.60 12.93 1.44
CA GLU A 76 -2.40 14.37 1.33
C GLU A 76 -0.95 14.68 1.00
N ASP A 77 -0.76 15.45 -0.06
CA ASP A 77 0.56 15.97 -0.41
C ASP A 77 0.97 17.01 0.64
N VAL A 78 2.10 16.77 1.30
CA VAL A 78 2.56 17.62 2.41
C VAL A 78 2.87 19.05 1.94
N LYS A 79 3.30 19.22 0.70
CA LYS A 79 3.68 20.52 0.15
C LYS A 79 2.50 21.32 -0.37
N THR A 80 1.62 20.69 -1.13
CA THR A 80 0.50 21.36 -1.79
C THR A 80 -0.79 21.31 -0.98
N HIS A 81 -0.86 20.44 0.02
CA HIS A 81 -2.04 20.15 0.83
C HIS A 81 -3.22 19.60 0.03
N LYS A 82 -2.97 19.13 -1.19
CA LYS A 82 -3.99 18.43 -1.96
C LYS A 82 -4.31 17.11 -1.29
N ARG A 83 -5.60 16.89 -1.05
CA ARG A 83 -6.11 15.71 -0.36
C ARG A 83 -6.95 14.88 -1.31
N GLU A 84 -6.82 13.58 -1.18
CA GLU A 84 -7.60 12.62 -1.96
C GLU A 84 -7.98 11.46 -1.05
N ILE A 85 -9.19 10.95 -1.22
CA ILE A 85 -9.65 9.75 -0.54
C ILE A 85 -9.85 8.68 -1.58
N VAL A 86 -9.20 7.54 -1.38
CA VAL A 86 -9.30 6.39 -2.28
C VAL A 86 -9.72 5.16 -1.49
N VAL A 87 -10.39 4.24 -2.17
CA VAL A 87 -10.76 2.95 -1.58
C VAL A 87 -9.90 1.88 -2.20
N LEU A 88 -9.22 1.12 -1.35
CA LEU A 88 -8.34 0.04 -1.77
C LEU A 88 -9.03 -1.29 -1.52
N ARG A 89 -9.19 -2.07 -2.59
CA ARG A 89 -9.83 -3.39 -2.61
C ARG A 89 -8.93 -4.41 -3.27
N PRO A 90 -9.14 -5.72 -3.03
CA PRO A 90 -8.45 -6.76 -3.79
C PRO A 90 -8.68 -6.58 -5.30
N GLY A 91 -7.65 -6.83 -6.09
CA GLY A 91 -7.73 -6.72 -7.54
C GLY A 91 -6.35 -6.57 -8.17
N ASN A 92 -6.34 -6.10 -9.42
CA ASN A 92 -5.14 -5.98 -10.23
C ASN A 92 -4.54 -4.57 -10.19
N LYS A 93 -4.51 -3.99 -9.01
CA LYS A 93 -3.95 -2.65 -8.80
C LYS A 93 -3.17 -2.60 -7.50
N MET A 94 -2.06 -1.87 -7.53
CA MET A 94 -1.33 -1.48 -6.33
C MET A 94 -1.38 0.03 -6.20
N LEU A 95 -1.52 0.51 -4.96
CA LEU A 95 -1.43 1.93 -4.68
C LEU A 95 0.02 2.26 -4.33
N LEU A 96 0.59 3.23 -5.03
CA LEU A 96 1.92 3.74 -4.72
C LEU A 96 1.81 4.93 -3.77
N VAL A 97 2.49 4.85 -2.63
CA VAL A 97 2.56 5.95 -1.66
C VAL A 97 3.98 6.50 -1.68
N PRO A 98 4.19 7.63 -2.38
CA PRO A 98 5.51 8.24 -2.46
C PRO A 98 5.89 8.95 -1.15
N THR A 99 7.14 9.40 -1.10
CA THR A 99 7.60 10.25 0.01
C THR A 99 6.78 11.54 0.09
N GLU A 100 6.77 12.15 1.27
CA GLU A 100 6.08 13.42 1.53
C GLU A 100 4.59 13.38 1.20
N THR A 101 3.99 12.21 1.37
CA THR A 101 2.55 12.02 1.23
C THR A 101 2.01 11.51 2.56
N TYR A 102 1.24 12.35 3.24
CA TYR A 102 0.52 11.94 4.46
C TYR A 102 -0.49 10.87 4.07
N HIS A 103 -0.56 9.82 4.86
CA HIS A 103 -1.51 8.75 4.63
C HIS A 103 -2.13 8.25 5.93
N ALA A 104 -3.40 7.90 5.84
CA ALA A 104 -4.14 7.25 6.90
C ALA A 104 -5.06 6.20 6.27
N ALA A 105 -4.99 4.98 6.79
CA ALA A 105 -5.78 3.87 6.28
C ALA A 105 -6.79 3.44 7.33
N ALA A 106 -8.08 3.62 7.03
CA ALA A 106 -9.16 3.30 7.94
C ALA A 106 -9.93 2.07 7.45
N ASN A 107 -10.17 1.13 8.34
CA ASN A 107 -11.06 0.02 8.07
C ASN A 107 -12.47 0.39 8.57
N LYS A 108 -13.32 0.79 7.65
CA LYS A 108 -14.71 1.17 7.93
C LYS A 108 -15.70 0.03 7.70
N THR A 109 -15.19 -1.18 7.49
CA THR A 109 -16.01 -2.38 7.28
C THR A 109 -16.12 -3.20 8.56
N ASP A 110 -16.87 -4.28 8.51
CA ASP A 110 -17.08 -5.19 9.65
C ASP A 110 -16.14 -6.41 9.61
N LYS A 111 -15.18 -6.43 8.68
CA LYS A 111 -14.22 -7.53 8.51
C LYS A 111 -12.80 -7.02 8.57
N PRO A 112 -11.83 -7.83 9.04
CA PRO A 112 -10.42 -7.45 8.99
C PRO A 112 -9.96 -7.20 7.57
N ALA A 113 -9.06 -6.24 7.41
CA ALA A 113 -8.41 -5.93 6.14
C ALA A 113 -6.95 -6.33 6.22
N LEU A 114 -6.45 -6.98 5.15
CA LEU A 114 -5.08 -7.45 5.08
C LEU A 114 -4.42 -6.86 3.84
N ALA A 115 -3.40 -6.03 4.06
CA ALA A 115 -2.61 -5.39 3.01
C ALA A 115 -1.20 -5.95 3.00
N ILE A 116 -0.65 -6.13 1.79
CA ILE A 116 0.75 -6.50 1.57
C ILE A 116 1.48 -5.26 1.09
N MET A 117 2.61 -4.97 1.74
CA MET A 117 3.39 -3.76 1.51
C MET A 117 4.73 -4.14 0.90
N PHE A 118 5.10 -3.47 -0.19
CA PHE A 118 6.41 -3.61 -0.84
C PHE A 118 7.14 -2.30 -0.64
N ALA A 119 8.17 -2.32 0.21
CA ALA A 119 8.75 -1.10 0.75
C ALA A 119 10.22 -0.92 0.38
N THR A 120 10.63 0.33 0.24
CA THR A 120 12.00 0.70 -0.12
C THR A 120 12.92 0.86 1.09
N SER A 121 12.36 0.79 2.30
CA SER A 121 13.13 0.89 3.54
C SER A 121 12.43 0.13 4.66
N VAL A 122 13.08 0.04 5.81
CA VAL A 122 12.51 -0.64 6.98
C VAL A 122 11.25 0.09 7.46
N PRO A 123 10.16 -0.64 7.76
CA PRO A 123 8.97 -0.01 8.33
C PRO A 123 9.20 0.42 9.79
N ARG A 124 8.42 1.39 10.24
CA ARG A 124 8.43 1.89 11.62
C ARG A 124 9.78 2.44 12.07
N ASP A 125 10.51 3.08 11.16
CA ASP A 125 11.73 3.79 11.49
C ASP A 125 11.35 5.12 12.17
N PRO A 126 11.65 5.32 13.47
CA PRO A 126 11.29 6.55 14.15
C PRO A 126 12.02 7.79 13.60
N ALA A 127 13.13 7.60 12.91
CA ALA A 127 13.85 8.69 12.27
C ALA A 127 13.16 9.19 10.99
N ASP A 128 12.17 8.44 10.46
CA ASP A 128 11.44 8.76 9.23
C ASP A 128 9.94 8.71 9.49
N ASP A 129 9.48 9.22 10.61
CA ASP A 129 8.09 9.23 11.02
C ASP A 129 7.66 10.65 11.36
N TRP A 130 6.90 11.26 10.44
CA TRP A 130 6.48 12.66 10.50
C TRP A 130 4.96 12.76 10.60
N HIS A 131 4.48 13.69 11.39
CA HIS A 131 3.04 13.86 11.65
C HIS A 131 2.44 15.16 11.15
#